data_1ffff4bc407ea42d1a66e18c8e36ab86
#
_entry.id   1ffff4bc407ea42d1a66e18c8e36ab86
#
_cell.length_a   1.000
_cell.length_b   1.000
_cell.length_c   1.000
_cell.angle_alpha   90.00
_cell.angle_beta   90.00
_cell.angle_gamma   90.00
#
_symmetry.space_group_name_H-M   'P 1'
#
loop_
_entity.id
_entity.type
_entity.pdbx_description
1 polymer ?
#
loop_
_entity_poly.entity_id
_entity_poly.type
_entity_poly.pdbx_seq_one_letter_code
_entity_poly.pdbx_strand_id
1 'polypeptide(L)'
;MDLRFSPEDIAFRDEVRKFFQTEIPLPIRRKVIEGRELTKDDIVTSHKTLHKRGWATPGWATEWGGTGWSPIQFYMFGEEMQFNGVPPPVGFNVTMHGPVLIQFGTEAQKKYHLPRIAACDDFWCQGFSEPGSGSDLASIKTTAVRQGDHYIVNGQKIWTTLAQYADWIFCLARTDPTAPKKQLGISYIMIDMKTPGITTRPIITMDGGREVNEVFFDNVKVPVENLVGEEGRGWDCAKYLLGNERTGIARVGVSKMRIARIKELARKVDAGGGALMDDPQFAEKVAMVEVELKALEMTQLRIISEDRKSGRGGKPNPASSILKIKGSELQQATTQLLMEVAGPLALPYVRDNPDEIGHNEGPAGVDWALPTAPSYFNNRKVSIYGGTNEIQHNIIAKAVLGF
;
A
#
# COMPACT_ATOMS: atom_id res chain seq x y z
N MET A 1 5.26 7.68 -30.16
CA MET A 1 5.25 8.13 -28.77
C MET A 1 6.68 8.57 -28.44
N ASP A 2 6.88 9.80 -28.04
CA ASP A 2 8.18 10.26 -27.52
C ASP A 2 8.22 9.90 -26.02
N LEU A 3 9.18 9.09 -25.62
CA LEU A 3 9.38 8.64 -24.23
C LEU A 3 10.53 9.41 -23.55
N ARG A 4 11.07 10.43 -24.20
CA ARG A 4 12.08 11.29 -23.59
C ARG A 4 11.42 12.25 -22.62
N PHE A 5 12.01 12.37 -21.46
CA PHE A 5 11.60 13.36 -20.48
C PHE A 5 12.16 14.74 -20.86
N SER A 6 11.41 15.78 -20.56
CA SER A 6 11.88 17.14 -20.76
C SER A 6 13.02 17.49 -19.79
N PRO A 7 13.84 18.52 -20.07
CA PRO A 7 14.84 19.00 -19.11
C PRO A 7 14.24 19.37 -17.75
N GLU A 8 13.02 19.92 -17.74
CA GLU A 8 12.29 20.29 -16.52
C GLU A 8 11.89 19.04 -15.72
N ASP A 9 11.41 17.98 -16.39
CA ASP A 9 11.08 16.70 -15.75
C ASP A 9 12.33 16.05 -15.16
N ILE A 10 13.46 16.11 -15.87
CA ILE A 10 14.75 15.60 -15.38
C ILE A 10 15.21 16.38 -14.14
N ALA A 11 15.13 17.71 -14.17
CA ALA A 11 15.48 18.56 -13.04
C ALA A 11 14.60 18.25 -11.80
N PHE A 12 13.28 18.09 -12.02
CA PHE A 12 12.34 17.70 -10.98
C PHE A 12 12.72 16.33 -10.37
N ARG A 13 12.98 15.33 -11.21
CA ARG A 13 13.40 14.00 -10.75
C ARG A 13 14.66 14.08 -9.90
N ASP A 14 15.64 14.86 -10.31
CA ASP A 14 16.92 14.97 -9.61
C ASP A 14 16.76 15.73 -8.28
N GLU A 15 15.86 16.73 -8.19
CA GLU A 15 15.46 17.39 -6.94
C GLU A 15 14.82 16.39 -5.97
N VAL A 16 13.84 15.62 -6.44
CA VAL A 16 13.13 14.60 -5.66
C VAL A 16 14.11 13.55 -5.12
N ARG A 17 14.99 13.03 -5.98
CA ARG A 17 16.03 12.07 -5.61
C ARG A 17 16.94 12.61 -4.53
N LYS A 18 17.45 13.83 -4.72
CA LYS A 18 18.32 14.49 -3.74
C LYS A 18 17.62 14.62 -2.40
N PHE A 19 16.38 15.11 -2.38
CA PHE A 19 15.58 15.24 -1.16
C PHE A 19 15.44 13.90 -0.43
N PHE A 20 15.07 12.83 -1.13
CA PHE A 20 14.94 11.50 -0.52
C PHE A 20 16.25 10.99 0.07
N GLN A 21 17.36 11.27 -0.59
CA GLN A 21 18.67 10.81 -0.15
C GLN A 21 19.21 11.60 1.05
N THR A 22 18.83 12.88 1.19
CA THR A 22 19.34 13.76 2.25
C THR A 22 18.41 13.91 3.45
N GLU A 23 17.09 13.98 3.22
CA GLU A 23 16.12 14.31 4.27
C GLU A 23 15.50 13.08 4.94
N ILE A 24 15.37 11.95 4.22
CA ILE A 24 14.86 10.72 4.82
C ILE A 24 16.03 9.95 5.45
N PRO A 25 15.98 9.65 6.77
CA PRO A 25 17.09 9.02 7.48
C PRO A 25 17.53 7.70 6.80
N LEU A 26 18.85 7.57 6.60
CA LEU A 26 19.42 6.37 5.95
C LEU A 26 19.03 5.05 6.64
N PRO A 27 18.98 4.95 8.00
CA PRO A 27 18.52 3.72 8.65
C PRO A 27 17.12 3.30 8.24
N ILE A 28 16.18 4.26 8.10
CA ILE A 28 14.81 3.98 7.64
C ILE A 28 14.80 3.48 6.20
N ARG A 29 15.54 4.16 5.31
CA ARG A 29 15.65 3.74 3.89
C ARG A 29 16.28 2.36 3.75
N ARG A 30 17.28 2.05 4.57
CA ARG A 30 17.91 0.72 4.60
C ARG A 30 16.93 -0.38 4.96
N LYS A 31 16.07 -0.19 5.95
CA LYS A 31 15.03 -1.17 6.30
C LYS A 31 14.15 -1.50 5.07
N VAL A 32 13.71 -0.49 4.33
CA VAL A 32 12.92 -0.71 3.11
C VAL A 32 13.70 -1.47 2.03
N ILE A 33 14.94 -1.04 1.75
CA ILE A 33 15.81 -1.65 0.73
C ILE A 33 16.11 -3.11 1.08
N GLU A 34 16.30 -3.40 2.35
CA GLU A 34 16.63 -4.73 2.87
C GLU A 34 15.39 -5.61 3.08
N GLY A 35 14.19 -5.04 3.01
CA GLY A 35 12.93 -5.78 3.25
C GLY A 35 12.67 -6.07 4.72
N ARG A 36 13.23 -5.24 5.63
CA ARG A 36 13.00 -5.31 7.07
C ARG A 36 11.69 -4.63 7.49
N GLU A 37 11.18 -5.01 8.62
CA GLU A 37 9.97 -4.40 9.19
C GLU A 37 10.21 -2.93 9.60
N LEU A 38 9.22 -2.09 9.33
CA LEU A 38 9.21 -0.69 9.75
C LEU A 38 8.42 -0.54 11.05
N THR A 39 8.98 0.20 12.01
CA THR A 39 8.25 0.60 13.20
C THR A 39 7.25 1.72 12.89
N LYS A 40 6.31 1.98 13.81
CA LYS A 40 5.42 3.16 13.73
C LYS A 40 6.23 4.44 13.54
N ASP A 41 7.31 4.59 14.31
CA ASP A 41 8.17 5.79 14.27
C ASP A 41 8.89 5.96 12.94
N ASP A 42 9.35 4.88 12.30
CA ASP A 42 9.93 4.93 10.96
C ASP A 42 8.93 5.49 9.93
N ILE A 43 7.70 4.97 9.96
CA ILE A 43 6.62 5.35 9.05
C ILE A 43 6.22 6.81 9.28
N VAL A 44 5.99 7.21 10.52
CA VAL A 44 5.58 8.57 10.90
C VAL A 44 6.69 9.58 10.61
N THR A 45 7.95 9.23 10.87
CA THR A 45 9.10 10.10 10.56
C THR A 45 9.19 10.38 9.07
N SER A 46 9.08 9.35 8.23
CA SER A 46 9.07 9.53 6.77
C SER A 46 7.90 10.40 6.32
N HIS A 47 6.68 10.09 6.79
CA HIS A 47 5.48 10.84 6.44
C HIS A 47 5.60 12.33 6.82
N LYS A 48 6.00 12.63 8.06
CA LYS A 48 6.16 14.00 8.55
C LYS A 48 7.27 14.77 7.82
N THR A 49 8.33 14.09 7.41
CA THR A 49 9.39 14.70 6.59
C THR A 49 8.84 15.11 5.22
N LEU A 50 8.05 14.23 4.58
CA LEU A 50 7.35 14.55 3.33
C LEU A 50 6.33 15.66 3.51
N HIS A 51 5.57 15.66 4.61
CA HIS A 51 4.59 16.69 4.93
C HIS A 51 5.25 18.08 5.07
N LYS A 52 6.36 18.18 5.78
CA LYS A 52 7.12 19.45 5.91
C LYS A 52 7.55 20.03 4.57
N ARG A 53 7.79 19.17 3.56
CA ARG A 53 8.10 19.60 2.19
C ARG A 53 6.86 19.91 1.36
N GLY A 54 5.65 19.62 1.86
CA GLY A 54 4.39 19.69 1.10
C GLY A 54 4.19 18.53 0.14
N TRP A 55 4.84 17.39 0.37
CA TRP A 55 4.85 16.23 -0.54
C TRP A 55 4.16 14.99 0.03
N ALA A 56 3.47 15.10 1.16
CA ALA A 56 2.76 13.96 1.74
C ALA A 56 1.46 13.62 1.00
N THR A 57 0.77 14.62 0.46
CA THR A 57 -0.53 14.49 -0.18
C THR A 57 -0.54 14.94 -1.65
N PRO A 58 0.42 14.51 -2.48
CA PRO A 58 0.62 15.10 -3.80
C PRO A 58 -0.57 14.94 -4.75
N GLY A 59 -1.39 13.90 -4.57
CA GLY A 59 -2.57 13.62 -5.40
C GLY A 59 -3.85 14.34 -4.97
N TRP A 60 -3.82 15.15 -3.89
CA TRP A 60 -5.00 15.89 -3.46
C TRP A 60 -5.21 17.16 -4.31
N ALA A 61 -6.40 17.75 -4.22
CA ALA A 61 -6.64 19.09 -4.73
C ALA A 61 -5.71 20.09 -4.00
N THR A 62 -5.24 21.12 -4.72
CA THR A 62 -4.27 22.08 -4.17
C THR A 62 -4.80 22.83 -2.95
N GLU A 63 -6.10 23.08 -2.89
CA GLU A 63 -6.77 23.68 -1.74
C GLU A 63 -6.69 22.84 -0.45
N TRP A 64 -6.46 21.52 -0.59
CA TRP A 64 -6.28 20.58 0.51
C TRP A 64 -4.81 20.11 0.68
N GLY A 65 -3.85 20.82 0.08
CA GLY A 65 -2.42 20.53 0.23
C GLY A 65 -1.84 19.61 -0.84
N GLY A 66 -2.54 19.43 -1.96
CA GLY A 66 -1.99 18.76 -3.14
C GLY A 66 -0.97 19.61 -3.87
N THR A 67 -0.08 18.97 -4.63
CA THR A 67 1.06 19.63 -5.30
C THR A 67 0.74 20.20 -6.67
N GLY A 68 -0.37 19.79 -7.29
CA GLY A 68 -0.69 20.19 -8.66
C GLY A 68 0.27 19.63 -9.72
N TRP A 69 1.06 18.61 -9.39
CA TRP A 69 2.02 18.00 -10.32
C TRP A 69 1.36 17.42 -11.57
N SER A 70 2.11 17.45 -12.66
CA SER A 70 1.74 16.73 -13.86
C SER A 70 1.76 15.21 -13.61
N PRO A 71 1.02 14.41 -14.39
CA PRO A 71 1.06 12.95 -14.27
C PRO A 71 2.46 12.34 -14.39
N ILE A 72 3.35 12.96 -15.17
CA ILE A 72 4.76 12.53 -15.31
C ILE A 72 5.55 12.85 -14.04
N GLN A 73 5.39 14.03 -13.46
CA GLN A 73 6.02 14.37 -12.18
C GLN A 73 5.53 13.46 -11.06
N PHE A 74 4.23 13.17 -11.03
CA PHE A 74 3.66 12.24 -10.05
C PHE A 74 4.24 10.83 -10.20
N TYR A 75 4.40 10.35 -11.44
CA TYR A 75 5.05 9.09 -11.73
C TYR A 75 6.52 9.08 -11.26
N MET A 76 7.30 10.11 -11.62
CA MET A 76 8.70 10.23 -11.22
C MET A 76 8.87 10.28 -9.71
N PHE A 77 8.03 11.03 -9.02
CA PHE A 77 8.03 11.09 -7.56
C PHE A 77 7.82 9.70 -6.95
N GLY A 78 6.81 8.97 -7.41
CA GLY A 78 6.51 7.62 -6.92
C GLY A 78 7.63 6.62 -7.22
N GLU A 79 8.23 6.67 -8.42
CA GLU A 79 9.34 5.82 -8.80
C GLU A 79 10.60 6.11 -7.98
N GLU A 80 10.98 7.38 -7.84
CA GLU A 80 12.13 7.78 -7.03
C GLU A 80 11.95 7.44 -5.54
N MET A 81 10.74 7.64 -4.99
CA MET A 81 10.41 7.23 -3.63
C MET A 81 10.69 5.73 -3.41
N GLN A 82 10.15 4.90 -4.30
CA GLN A 82 10.31 3.46 -4.23
C GLN A 82 11.77 3.02 -4.44
N PHE A 83 12.46 3.59 -5.44
CA PHE A 83 13.84 3.23 -5.77
C PHE A 83 14.82 3.60 -4.66
N ASN A 84 14.62 4.73 -3.99
CA ASN A 84 15.48 5.18 -2.89
C ASN A 84 15.12 4.58 -1.52
N GLY A 85 14.16 3.64 -1.46
CA GLY A 85 13.75 2.97 -0.23
C GLY A 85 13.05 3.89 0.76
N VAL A 86 12.32 4.89 0.27
CA VAL A 86 11.56 5.80 1.13
C VAL A 86 10.23 5.15 1.52
N PRO A 87 9.91 5.02 2.83
CA PRO A 87 8.56 4.64 3.22
C PRO A 87 7.54 5.64 2.68
N PRO A 88 6.50 5.17 1.94
CA PRO A 88 5.48 6.08 1.46
C PRO A 88 4.70 6.71 2.61
N PRO A 89 4.05 7.87 2.41
CA PRO A 89 3.04 8.35 3.34
C PRO A 89 2.02 7.27 3.65
N VAL A 90 1.47 7.28 4.86
CA VAL A 90 0.47 6.28 5.28
C VAL A 90 -0.65 6.22 4.24
N GLY A 91 -0.74 5.13 3.50
CA GLY A 91 -1.67 4.99 2.37
C GLY A 91 -3.13 5.11 2.79
N PHE A 92 -3.47 4.57 3.96
CA PHE A 92 -4.82 4.70 4.52
C PHE A 92 -5.20 6.15 4.78
N ASN A 93 -4.24 6.98 5.18
CA ASN A 93 -4.42 8.41 5.34
C ASN A 93 -4.61 9.10 3.98
N VAL A 94 -3.58 9.06 3.13
CA VAL A 94 -3.43 10.01 2.02
C VAL A 94 -4.00 9.54 0.69
N THR A 95 -4.00 8.21 0.43
CA THR A 95 -4.48 7.68 -0.85
C THR A 95 -5.87 7.06 -0.76
N MET A 96 -6.35 6.75 0.45
CA MET A 96 -7.64 6.09 0.68
C MET A 96 -8.64 7.03 1.37
N HIS A 97 -8.48 7.28 2.66
CA HIS A 97 -9.48 8.02 3.45
C HIS A 97 -9.55 9.51 3.10
N GLY A 98 -8.41 10.18 2.97
CA GLY A 98 -8.37 11.61 2.63
C GLY A 98 -9.15 11.94 1.36
N PRO A 99 -8.94 11.26 0.22
CA PRO A 99 -9.74 11.46 -0.99
C PRO A 99 -11.25 11.19 -0.80
N VAL A 100 -11.63 10.20 0.01
CA VAL A 100 -13.04 9.94 0.34
C VAL A 100 -13.64 11.10 1.11
N LEU A 101 -12.93 11.65 2.11
CA LEU A 101 -13.38 12.83 2.84
C LEU A 101 -13.50 14.07 1.93
N ILE A 102 -12.54 14.30 1.04
CA ILE A 102 -12.59 15.39 0.07
C ILE A 102 -13.86 15.30 -0.78
N GLN A 103 -14.23 14.10 -1.23
CA GLN A 103 -15.35 13.87 -2.14
C GLN A 103 -16.71 13.81 -1.42
N PHE A 104 -16.79 13.16 -0.26
CA PHE A 104 -18.06 12.81 0.39
C PHE A 104 -18.23 13.39 1.79
N GLY A 105 -17.17 13.88 2.43
CA GLY A 105 -17.19 14.41 3.77
C GLY A 105 -17.92 15.75 3.87
N THR A 106 -18.47 16.02 5.04
CA THR A 106 -18.98 17.36 5.38
C THR A 106 -17.83 18.36 5.52
N GLU A 107 -18.12 19.64 5.41
CA GLU A 107 -17.10 20.69 5.60
C GLU A 107 -16.47 20.65 7.01
N ALA A 108 -17.24 20.26 8.03
CA ALA A 108 -16.71 20.07 9.38
C ALA A 108 -15.71 18.90 9.43
N GLN A 109 -16.07 17.77 8.84
CA GLN A 109 -15.17 16.61 8.76
C GLN A 109 -13.88 16.94 7.98
N LYS A 110 -13.99 17.60 6.84
CA LYS A 110 -12.85 18.01 6.03
C LYS A 110 -11.90 18.92 6.82
N LYS A 111 -12.44 20.00 7.41
CA LYS A 111 -11.64 20.98 8.17
C LYS A 111 -10.95 20.37 9.37
N TYR A 112 -11.55 19.40 10.03
CA TYR A 112 -10.97 18.77 11.20
C TYR A 112 -9.96 17.67 10.82
N HIS A 113 -10.33 16.76 9.92
CA HIS A 113 -9.52 15.56 9.66
C HIS A 113 -8.44 15.74 8.60
N LEU A 114 -8.69 16.49 7.49
CA LEU A 114 -7.73 16.53 6.40
C LEU A 114 -6.35 17.09 6.80
N PRO A 115 -6.22 18.17 7.57
CA PRO A 115 -4.92 18.64 8.02
C PRO A 115 -4.18 17.61 8.89
N ARG A 116 -4.90 16.91 9.78
CA ARG A 116 -4.35 15.90 10.68
C ARG A 116 -3.91 14.64 9.93
N ILE A 117 -4.68 14.24 8.90
CA ILE A 117 -4.36 13.16 7.98
C ILE A 117 -3.09 13.49 7.19
N ALA A 118 -3.00 14.70 6.64
CA ALA A 118 -1.86 15.16 5.85
C ALA A 118 -0.57 15.26 6.68
N ALA A 119 -0.68 15.69 7.94
CA ALA A 119 0.45 15.77 8.88
C ALA A 119 0.81 14.43 9.54
N CYS A 120 -0.02 13.39 9.39
CA CYS A 120 0.06 12.15 10.16
C CYS A 120 0.02 12.38 11.69
N ASP A 121 -0.83 13.32 12.12
CA ASP A 121 -1.15 13.50 13.54
C ASP A 121 -2.18 12.48 14.00
N ASP A 122 -3.00 11.98 13.07
CA ASP A 122 -3.86 10.83 13.22
C ASP A 122 -3.42 9.71 12.27
N PHE A 123 -3.21 8.53 12.80
CA PHE A 123 -2.90 7.33 12.00
C PHE A 123 -4.19 6.56 11.74
N TRP A 124 -4.51 6.33 10.47
CA TRP A 124 -5.74 5.65 10.06
C TRP A 124 -5.49 4.22 9.59
N CYS A 125 -6.46 3.35 9.82
CA CYS A 125 -6.51 2.02 9.22
C CYS A 125 -7.86 1.75 8.55
N GLN A 126 -7.94 0.67 7.76
CA GLN A 126 -9.10 0.31 6.95
C GLN A 126 -9.86 -0.88 7.54
N GLY A 127 -11.14 -0.70 7.87
CA GLY A 127 -12.02 -1.75 8.35
C GLY A 127 -13.01 -2.22 7.29
N PHE A 128 -12.54 -2.93 6.25
CA PHE A 128 -13.38 -3.42 5.16
C PHE A 128 -13.66 -4.91 5.28
N SER A 129 -12.64 -5.75 5.08
CA SER A 129 -12.77 -7.21 5.04
C SER A 129 -13.23 -7.81 6.36
N GLU A 130 -14.00 -8.89 6.26
CA GLU A 130 -14.44 -9.72 7.39
C GLU A 130 -14.07 -11.19 7.13
N PRO A 131 -14.07 -12.08 8.14
CA PRO A 131 -13.71 -13.49 7.94
C PRO A 131 -14.46 -14.18 6.80
N GLY A 132 -15.71 -13.79 6.53
CA GLY A 132 -16.54 -14.33 5.43
C GLY A 132 -16.69 -13.39 4.23
N SER A 133 -16.01 -12.24 4.18
CA SER A 133 -16.28 -11.18 3.20
C SER A 133 -15.00 -10.44 2.80
N GLY A 134 -14.26 -11.00 1.87
CA GLY A 134 -13.08 -10.38 1.24
C GLY A 134 -13.41 -9.88 -0.17
N SER A 135 -13.29 -10.73 -1.18
CA SER A 135 -13.64 -10.39 -2.57
C SER A 135 -15.14 -10.10 -2.74
N ASP A 136 -16.03 -10.80 -2.02
CA ASP A 136 -17.45 -10.44 -1.90
C ASP A 136 -17.66 -9.46 -0.76
N LEU A 137 -17.08 -8.25 -0.89
CA LEU A 137 -17.14 -7.21 0.15
C LEU A 137 -18.57 -6.77 0.48
N ALA A 138 -19.51 -6.87 -0.46
CA ALA A 138 -20.91 -6.51 -0.22
C ALA A 138 -21.61 -7.42 0.81
N SER A 139 -21.03 -8.58 1.14
CA SER A 139 -21.60 -9.53 2.12
C SER A 139 -21.18 -9.30 3.57
N ILE A 140 -20.57 -8.14 3.90
CA ILE A 140 -20.18 -7.79 5.27
C ILE A 140 -21.35 -7.90 6.25
N LYS A 141 -21.02 -8.32 7.48
CA LYS A 141 -21.97 -8.57 8.57
C LYS A 141 -21.81 -7.63 9.77
N THR A 142 -20.69 -6.91 9.89
CA THR A 142 -20.54 -5.87 10.91
C THR A 142 -21.69 -4.89 10.81
N THR A 143 -22.45 -4.71 11.90
CA THR A 143 -23.63 -3.85 11.97
C THR A 143 -23.30 -2.51 12.58
N ALA A 144 -24.07 -1.46 12.21
CA ALA A 144 -24.08 -0.18 12.86
C ALA A 144 -25.55 0.26 13.01
N VAL A 145 -26.12 0.01 14.17
CA VAL A 145 -27.54 0.30 14.46
C VAL A 145 -27.66 1.69 15.07
N ARG A 146 -28.41 2.57 14.42
CA ARG A 146 -28.62 3.94 14.91
C ARG A 146 -29.50 3.97 16.16
N GLN A 147 -29.02 4.64 17.21
CA GLN A 147 -29.75 4.89 18.45
C GLN A 147 -29.59 6.37 18.81
N GLY A 148 -30.58 7.18 18.42
CA GLY A 148 -30.55 8.62 18.64
C GLY A 148 -29.40 9.31 17.92
N ASP A 149 -28.46 9.85 18.66
CA ASP A 149 -27.32 10.63 18.21
C ASP A 149 -26.05 9.77 17.96
N HIS A 150 -26.14 8.44 18.07
CA HIS A 150 -25.02 7.55 17.86
C HIS A 150 -25.41 6.25 17.15
N TYR A 151 -24.40 5.56 16.60
CA TYR A 151 -24.49 4.18 16.15
C TYR A 151 -23.93 3.24 17.21
N ILE A 152 -24.55 2.07 17.38
CA ILE A 152 -23.97 0.93 18.10
C ILE A 152 -23.37 0.00 17.06
N VAL A 153 -22.04 -0.11 17.07
CA VAL A 153 -21.31 -0.96 16.13
C VAL A 153 -20.95 -2.29 16.78
N ASN A 154 -21.30 -3.37 16.08
CA ASN A 154 -20.99 -4.75 16.48
C ASN A 154 -20.47 -5.55 15.31
N GLY A 155 -19.40 -6.34 15.52
CA GLY A 155 -18.85 -7.20 14.47
C GLY A 155 -17.35 -7.39 14.55
N GLN A 156 -16.79 -7.87 13.45
CA GLN A 156 -15.36 -8.15 13.37
C GLN A 156 -14.83 -7.77 11.98
N LYS A 157 -13.67 -7.12 11.95
CA LYS A 157 -12.86 -6.90 10.76
C LYS A 157 -11.60 -7.75 10.82
N ILE A 158 -11.10 -8.15 9.64
CA ILE A 158 -9.88 -8.95 9.52
C ILE A 158 -8.97 -8.39 8.44
N TRP A 159 -7.71 -8.74 8.50
CA TRP A 159 -6.65 -8.25 7.60
C TRP A 159 -6.50 -6.73 7.67
N THR A 160 -6.81 -6.13 8.81
CA THR A 160 -6.71 -4.69 9.03
C THR A 160 -5.25 -4.32 9.23
N THR A 161 -4.63 -3.85 8.15
CA THR A 161 -3.20 -3.51 8.13
C THR A 161 -2.92 -2.34 9.06
N LEU A 162 -1.90 -2.48 9.92
CA LEU A 162 -1.39 -1.49 10.87
C LEU A 162 -2.44 -0.98 11.89
N ALA A 163 -3.50 -1.76 12.15
CA ALA A 163 -4.52 -1.39 13.15
C ALA A 163 -3.92 -1.23 14.55
N GLN A 164 -2.83 -1.95 14.87
CA GLN A 164 -2.11 -1.81 16.13
C GLN A 164 -1.48 -0.41 16.34
N TYR A 165 -1.33 0.37 15.28
CA TYR A 165 -0.78 1.73 15.31
C TYR A 165 -1.85 2.81 15.14
N ALA A 166 -3.09 2.42 14.75
CA ALA A 166 -4.11 3.34 14.31
C ALA A 166 -4.78 4.08 15.47
N ASP A 167 -4.99 5.38 15.29
CA ASP A 167 -5.84 6.21 16.14
C ASP A 167 -7.30 6.14 15.69
N TRP A 168 -7.52 5.96 14.37
CA TRP A 168 -8.83 5.92 13.74
C TRP A 168 -8.95 4.77 12.74
N ILE A 169 -10.16 4.25 12.60
CA ILE A 169 -10.50 3.29 11.54
C ILE A 169 -11.67 3.83 10.70
N PHE A 170 -11.52 3.81 9.38
CA PHE A 170 -12.67 3.99 8.49
C PHE A 170 -13.26 2.63 8.14
N CYS A 171 -14.52 2.46 8.46
CA CYS A 171 -15.18 1.17 8.51
C CYS A 171 -16.41 1.12 7.58
N LEU A 172 -16.56 0.03 6.83
CA LEU A 172 -17.82 -0.31 6.20
C LEU A 172 -18.65 -1.14 7.19
N ALA A 173 -19.85 -0.68 7.47
CA ALA A 173 -20.79 -1.36 8.36
C ALA A 173 -22.20 -1.39 7.77
N ARG A 174 -22.97 -2.39 8.12
CA ARG A 174 -24.35 -2.54 7.67
C ARG A 174 -25.27 -1.75 8.58
N THR A 175 -25.85 -0.69 8.03
CA THR A 175 -26.87 0.15 8.72
C THR A 175 -28.29 -0.26 8.38
N ASP A 176 -28.52 -0.83 7.18
CA ASP A 176 -29.82 -1.35 6.79
C ASP A 176 -29.70 -2.81 6.29
N PRO A 177 -30.09 -3.82 7.10
CA PRO A 177 -30.11 -5.21 6.70
C PRO A 177 -31.25 -5.56 5.74
N THR A 178 -32.25 -4.69 5.58
CA THR A 178 -33.46 -4.91 4.75
C THR A 178 -33.35 -4.31 3.36
N ALA A 179 -32.27 -3.61 3.07
CA ALA A 179 -32.03 -2.96 1.79
C ALA A 179 -32.18 -3.95 0.61
N PRO A 180 -32.83 -3.54 -0.51
CA PRO A 180 -33.13 -4.42 -1.64
C PRO A 180 -31.87 -4.96 -2.35
N LYS A 181 -30.73 -4.33 -2.15
CA LYS A 181 -29.41 -4.77 -2.62
C LYS A 181 -28.42 -4.69 -1.49
N LYS A 182 -27.56 -5.70 -1.33
CA LYS A 182 -26.55 -5.74 -0.27
C LYS A 182 -25.70 -4.47 -0.19
N GLN A 183 -25.41 -3.84 -1.32
CA GLN A 183 -24.60 -2.62 -1.42
C GLN A 183 -25.29 -1.39 -0.85
N LEU A 184 -26.64 -1.29 -0.92
CA LEU A 184 -27.41 -0.13 -0.45
C LEU A 184 -27.60 -0.09 1.06
N GLY A 185 -27.34 -1.17 1.77
CA GLY A 185 -27.44 -1.22 3.23
C GLY A 185 -26.12 -1.00 3.95
N ILE A 186 -25.08 -0.54 3.26
CA ILE A 186 -23.73 -0.35 3.80
C ILE A 186 -23.46 1.14 3.94
N SER A 187 -22.93 1.55 5.10
CA SER A 187 -22.46 2.90 5.40
C SER A 187 -20.96 2.93 5.63
N TYR A 188 -20.35 4.10 5.40
CA TYR A 188 -18.95 4.37 5.66
C TYR A 188 -18.83 5.23 6.91
N ILE A 189 -18.24 4.69 7.98
CA ILE A 189 -18.24 5.29 9.32
C ILE A 189 -16.80 5.42 9.82
N MET A 190 -16.47 6.58 10.38
CA MET A 190 -15.19 6.83 11.07
C MET A 190 -15.32 6.45 12.54
N ILE A 191 -14.41 5.66 13.07
CA ILE A 191 -14.45 5.19 14.45
C ILE A 191 -13.11 5.49 15.12
N ASP A 192 -13.14 6.16 16.27
CA ASP A 192 -11.96 6.34 17.12
C ASP A 192 -11.59 5.00 17.76
N MET A 193 -10.36 4.54 17.51
CA MET A 193 -9.86 3.24 17.99
C MET A 193 -9.72 3.16 19.52
N LYS A 194 -9.80 4.30 20.22
CA LYS A 194 -9.79 4.36 21.68
C LYS A 194 -11.18 4.18 22.29
N THR A 195 -12.25 4.12 21.47
CA THR A 195 -13.61 3.93 21.94
C THR A 195 -13.73 2.59 22.69
N PRO A 196 -14.36 2.57 23.90
CA PRO A 196 -14.59 1.31 24.63
C PRO A 196 -15.34 0.28 23.78
N GLY A 197 -14.96 -0.99 23.92
CA GLY A 197 -15.54 -2.10 23.16
C GLY A 197 -14.73 -2.46 21.90
N ILE A 198 -13.65 -1.76 21.60
CA ILE A 198 -12.75 -2.12 20.50
C ILE A 198 -11.58 -2.96 21.03
N THR A 199 -11.34 -4.09 20.38
CA THR A 199 -10.17 -4.94 20.64
C THR A 199 -9.43 -5.20 19.34
N THR A 200 -8.13 -4.93 19.31
CA THR A 200 -7.25 -5.24 18.19
C THR A 200 -6.36 -6.43 18.55
N ARG A 201 -6.32 -7.44 17.69
CA ARG A 201 -5.51 -8.64 17.87
C ARG A 201 -4.63 -8.88 16.64
N PRO A 202 -3.29 -8.85 16.78
CA PRO A 202 -2.38 -9.11 15.67
C PRO A 202 -2.53 -10.52 15.11
N ILE A 203 -2.42 -10.66 13.79
CA ILE A 203 -2.31 -11.93 13.09
C ILE A 203 -0.83 -12.12 12.74
N ILE A 204 -0.24 -13.21 13.24
CA ILE A 204 1.12 -13.57 12.84
C ILE A 204 1.05 -14.21 11.45
N THR A 205 1.69 -13.59 10.50
CA THR A 205 1.73 -14.06 9.11
C THR A 205 2.91 -15.01 8.87
N MET A 206 2.94 -15.68 7.72
CA MET A 206 3.93 -16.71 7.37
C MET A 206 5.38 -16.19 7.39
N ASP A 207 5.57 -14.90 7.21
CA ASP A 207 6.85 -14.19 7.32
C ASP A 207 7.27 -13.89 8.77
N GLY A 208 6.42 -14.21 9.75
CA GLY A 208 6.62 -13.88 11.16
C GLY A 208 6.17 -12.47 11.54
N GLY A 209 5.78 -11.64 10.57
CA GLY A 209 5.33 -10.26 10.78
C GLY A 209 3.94 -10.17 11.41
N ARG A 210 3.62 -8.98 11.91
CA ARG A 210 2.35 -8.65 12.59
C ARG A 210 1.67 -7.42 11.98
N GLU A 211 1.81 -7.21 10.69
CA GLU A 211 1.29 -6.01 10.04
C GLU A 211 -0.24 -5.99 9.90
N VAL A 212 -0.89 -7.15 9.96
CA VAL A 212 -2.34 -7.29 9.80
C VAL A 212 -3.00 -7.76 11.10
N ASN A 213 -4.25 -7.34 11.31
CA ASN A 213 -4.95 -7.54 12.57
C ASN A 213 -6.39 -7.99 12.36
N GLU A 214 -6.95 -8.63 13.36
CA GLU A 214 -8.37 -8.69 13.63
C GLU A 214 -8.76 -7.49 14.49
N VAL A 215 -9.91 -6.88 14.19
CA VAL A 215 -10.49 -5.79 14.99
C VAL A 215 -11.92 -6.17 15.34
N PHE A 216 -12.20 -6.26 16.62
CA PHE A 216 -13.50 -6.63 17.17
C PHE A 216 -14.22 -5.37 17.69
N PHE A 217 -15.50 -5.30 17.42
CA PHE A 217 -16.40 -4.26 17.93
C PHE A 217 -17.48 -4.93 18.77
N ASP A 218 -17.55 -4.56 20.06
CA ASP A 218 -18.56 -5.02 21.00
C ASP A 218 -19.29 -3.81 21.60
N ASN A 219 -20.49 -3.55 21.11
CA ASN A 219 -21.35 -2.42 21.52
C ASN A 219 -20.63 -1.06 21.47
N VAL A 220 -19.83 -0.84 20.44
CA VAL A 220 -19.05 0.39 20.26
C VAL A 220 -19.96 1.55 19.90
N LYS A 221 -19.96 2.61 20.74
CA LYS A 221 -20.73 3.83 20.50
C LYS A 221 -19.97 4.79 19.59
N VAL A 222 -20.57 5.11 18.45
CA VAL A 222 -19.97 6.00 17.44
C VAL A 222 -20.94 7.15 17.15
N PRO A 223 -20.53 8.41 17.31
CA PRO A 223 -21.38 9.56 17.00
C PRO A 223 -21.89 9.54 15.56
N VAL A 224 -23.13 10.02 15.33
CA VAL A 224 -23.73 10.04 13.98
C VAL A 224 -22.97 10.99 13.03
N GLU A 225 -22.32 12.01 13.56
CA GLU A 225 -21.46 12.93 12.79
C GLU A 225 -20.22 12.25 12.18
N ASN A 226 -19.87 11.04 12.61
CA ASN A 226 -18.79 10.25 12.04
C ASN A 226 -19.20 9.45 10.79
N LEU A 227 -20.45 9.53 10.37
CA LEU A 227 -20.91 9.03 9.08
C LEU A 227 -20.33 9.90 7.96
N VAL A 228 -19.71 9.26 6.96
CA VAL A 228 -19.22 9.96 5.76
C VAL A 228 -20.17 9.73 4.60
N GLY A 229 -20.63 10.82 4.01
CA GLY A 229 -21.69 10.80 2.99
C GLY A 229 -23.07 10.51 3.58
N GLU A 230 -23.89 9.76 2.86
CA GLU A 230 -25.26 9.42 3.24
C GLU A 230 -25.34 8.00 3.82
N GLU A 231 -26.23 7.79 4.79
CA GLU A 231 -26.49 6.46 5.35
C GLU A 231 -26.96 5.49 4.25
N GLY A 232 -26.44 4.28 4.26
CA GLY A 232 -26.72 3.27 3.23
C GLY A 232 -25.97 3.46 1.90
N ARG A 233 -25.17 4.53 1.74
CA ARG A 233 -24.42 4.86 0.52
C ARG A 233 -22.90 4.65 0.64
N GLY A 234 -22.44 4.00 1.69
CA GLY A 234 -21.00 3.71 1.91
C GLY A 234 -20.35 2.91 0.80
N TRP A 235 -21.14 2.18 -0.01
CA TRP A 235 -20.62 1.48 -1.19
C TRP A 235 -20.09 2.43 -2.27
N ASP A 236 -20.65 3.64 -2.39
CA ASP A 236 -20.14 4.65 -3.32
C ASP A 236 -18.77 5.18 -2.85
N CYS A 237 -18.62 5.40 -1.54
CA CYS A 237 -17.33 5.72 -0.93
C CYS A 237 -16.28 4.60 -1.19
N ALA A 238 -16.67 3.34 -0.99
CA ALA A 238 -15.79 2.19 -1.24
C ALA A 238 -15.35 2.07 -2.71
N LYS A 239 -16.27 2.25 -3.66
CA LYS A 239 -15.94 2.25 -5.10
C LYS A 239 -14.98 3.37 -5.47
N TYR A 240 -15.19 4.56 -4.94
CA TYR A 240 -14.33 5.71 -5.16
C TYR A 240 -12.92 5.45 -4.63
N LEU A 241 -12.81 4.97 -3.37
CA LEU A 241 -11.54 4.61 -2.74
C LEU A 241 -10.77 3.58 -3.56
N LEU A 242 -11.41 2.46 -3.91
CA LEU A 242 -10.79 1.37 -4.68
C LEU A 242 -10.40 1.81 -6.11
N GLY A 243 -11.04 2.83 -6.65
CA GLY A 243 -10.67 3.45 -7.93
C GLY A 243 -9.35 4.21 -7.87
N ASN A 244 -9.08 4.90 -6.76
CA ASN A 244 -7.89 5.73 -6.58
C ASN A 244 -6.62 4.90 -6.26
N GLU A 245 -6.76 3.69 -5.72
CA GLU A 245 -5.64 2.83 -5.30
C GLU A 245 -4.77 2.31 -6.47
N ARG A 246 -5.32 2.25 -7.68
CA ARG A 246 -4.75 1.48 -8.80
C ARG A 246 -3.52 2.08 -9.47
N THR A 247 -3.26 3.37 -9.35
CA THR A 247 -2.18 4.06 -10.09
C THR A 247 -0.77 3.73 -9.61
N GLY A 248 -0.60 3.39 -8.32
CA GLY A 248 0.69 3.03 -7.72
C GLY A 248 0.99 1.53 -7.64
N ILE A 249 0.07 0.68 -8.08
CA ILE A 249 0.08 -0.76 -7.76
C ILE A 249 1.15 -1.56 -8.51
N ALA A 250 1.63 -1.06 -9.66
CA ALA A 250 2.70 -1.72 -10.45
C ALA A 250 4.03 -1.83 -9.68
N ARG A 251 4.30 -0.88 -8.78
CA ARG A 251 5.52 -0.81 -7.96
C ARG A 251 6.82 -1.02 -8.74
N VAL A 252 6.92 -0.39 -9.92
CA VAL A 252 8.08 -0.48 -10.82
C VAL A 252 9.37 -0.09 -10.09
N GLY A 253 9.37 1.01 -9.34
CA GLY A 253 10.53 1.47 -8.59
C GLY A 253 11.01 0.46 -7.52
N VAL A 254 10.09 -0.23 -6.83
CA VAL A 254 10.44 -1.30 -5.88
C VAL A 254 11.15 -2.45 -6.59
N SER A 255 10.63 -2.89 -7.74
CA SER A 255 11.24 -3.96 -8.52
C SER A 255 12.61 -3.55 -9.07
N LYS A 256 12.78 -2.30 -9.52
CA LYS A 256 14.09 -1.74 -9.93
C LYS A 256 15.09 -1.74 -8.76
N MET A 257 14.67 -1.29 -7.58
CA MET A 257 15.49 -1.29 -6.37
C MET A 257 15.95 -2.71 -6.01
N ARG A 258 15.03 -3.68 -6.02
CA ARG A 258 15.34 -5.08 -5.72
C ARG A 258 16.30 -5.69 -6.74
N ILE A 259 16.13 -5.42 -8.03
CA ILE A 259 17.05 -5.90 -9.07
C ILE A 259 18.45 -5.30 -8.87
N ALA A 260 18.56 -4.02 -8.56
CA ALA A 260 19.85 -3.40 -8.24
C ALA A 260 20.53 -4.12 -7.06
N ARG A 261 19.77 -4.42 -5.99
CA ARG A 261 20.24 -5.15 -4.83
C ARG A 261 20.61 -6.60 -5.15
N ILE A 262 19.81 -7.31 -5.96
CA ILE A 262 20.12 -8.68 -6.44
C ILE A 262 21.48 -8.69 -7.12
N LYS A 263 21.71 -7.78 -8.06
CA LYS A 263 22.98 -7.68 -8.79
C LYS A 263 24.14 -7.32 -7.88
N GLU A 264 23.93 -6.43 -6.91
CA GLU A 264 24.95 -6.07 -5.93
C GLU A 264 25.37 -7.28 -5.09
N LEU A 265 24.39 -7.99 -4.53
CA LEU A 265 24.64 -9.14 -3.66
C LEU A 265 25.20 -10.34 -4.43
N ALA A 266 24.65 -10.64 -5.62
CA ALA A 266 25.10 -11.74 -6.45
C ALA A 266 26.55 -11.60 -6.93
N ARG A 267 27.08 -10.36 -7.02
CA ARG A 267 28.51 -10.11 -7.28
C ARG A 267 29.41 -10.39 -6.07
N LYS A 268 28.84 -10.48 -4.87
CA LYS A 268 29.58 -10.72 -3.61
C LYS A 268 29.48 -12.17 -3.14
N VAL A 269 28.48 -12.90 -3.60
CA VAL A 269 28.23 -14.29 -3.21
C VAL A 269 29.07 -15.20 -4.09
N ASP A 270 29.92 -16.04 -3.46
CA ASP A 270 30.71 -17.07 -4.15
C ASP A 270 29.84 -18.28 -4.51
N ALA A 271 29.79 -18.64 -5.75
CA ALA A 271 29.10 -19.82 -6.30
C ALA A 271 30.01 -21.02 -6.57
N GLY A 272 31.19 -21.07 -5.94
CA GLY A 272 32.13 -22.21 -6.07
C GLY A 272 33.08 -22.11 -7.24
N GLY A 273 33.42 -20.90 -7.66
CA GLY A 273 34.39 -20.68 -8.76
C GLY A 273 34.35 -19.29 -9.36
N GLY A 274 33.54 -18.42 -8.78
CA GLY A 274 33.30 -17.03 -9.18
C GLY A 274 32.09 -16.47 -8.50
N ALA A 275 31.75 -15.23 -8.82
CA ALA A 275 30.55 -14.61 -8.29
C ALA A 275 29.28 -15.28 -8.86
N LEU A 276 28.21 -15.37 -8.06
CA LEU A 276 26.93 -15.93 -8.54
C LEU A 276 26.41 -15.19 -9.79
N MET A 277 26.71 -13.89 -9.94
CA MET A 277 26.32 -13.13 -11.13
C MET A 277 27.06 -13.55 -12.40
N ASP A 278 28.20 -14.26 -12.28
CA ASP A 278 28.95 -14.81 -13.40
C ASP A 278 28.43 -16.18 -13.86
N ASP A 279 27.54 -16.81 -13.08
CA ASP A 279 26.80 -18.00 -13.52
C ASP A 279 25.81 -17.62 -14.62
N PRO A 280 25.95 -18.17 -15.85
CA PRO A 280 25.07 -17.85 -16.97
C PRO A 280 23.56 -18.11 -16.69
N GLN A 281 23.24 -19.16 -15.95
CA GLN A 281 21.86 -19.53 -15.64
C GLN A 281 21.23 -18.53 -14.69
N PHE A 282 21.97 -18.07 -13.68
CA PHE A 282 21.46 -17.03 -12.76
C PHE A 282 21.37 -15.67 -13.47
N ALA A 283 22.38 -15.30 -14.26
CA ALA A 283 22.38 -14.05 -15.02
C ALA A 283 21.20 -13.99 -16.01
N GLU A 284 20.85 -15.10 -16.68
CA GLU A 284 19.69 -15.20 -17.56
C GLU A 284 18.40 -14.95 -16.79
N LYS A 285 18.19 -15.56 -15.63
CA LYS A 285 16.99 -15.32 -14.79
C LYS A 285 16.83 -13.83 -14.43
N VAL A 286 17.92 -13.16 -14.05
CA VAL A 286 17.92 -11.74 -13.75
C VAL A 286 17.56 -10.92 -14.99
N ALA A 287 18.16 -11.24 -16.15
CA ALA A 287 17.89 -10.54 -17.41
C ALA A 287 16.43 -10.70 -17.85
N MET A 288 15.83 -11.88 -17.72
CA MET A 288 14.41 -12.11 -18.04
C MET A 288 13.49 -11.24 -17.19
N VAL A 289 13.75 -11.14 -15.88
CA VAL A 289 12.96 -10.27 -14.99
C VAL A 289 13.15 -8.78 -15.36
N GLU A 290 14.36 -8.36 -15.77
CA GLU A 290 14.58 -6.98 -16.24
C GLU A 290 13.83 -6.65 -17.53
N VAL A 291 13.79 -7.58 -18.48
CA VAL A 291 13.03 -7.42 -19.73
C VAL A 291 11.53 -7.23 -19.42
N GLU A 292 10.96 -8.09 -18.58
CA GLU A 292 9.55 -7.97 -18.17
C GLU A 292 9.30 -6.68 -17.40
N LEU A 293 10.20 -6.28 -16.51
CA LEU A 293 10.09 -5.02 -15.77
C LEU A 293 10.12 -3.82 -16.70
N LYS A 294 10.97 -3.85 -17.74
CA LYS A 294 11.00 -2.77 -18.73
C LYS A 294 9.72 -2.71 -19.53
N ALA A 295 9.15 -3.85 -19.90
CA ALA A 295 7.85 -3.91 -20.58
C ALA A 295 6.72 -3.35 -19.69
N LEU A 296 6.73 -3.66 -18.39
CA LEU A 296 5.77 -3.12 -17.41
C LEU A 296 5.91 -1.59 -17.27
N GLU A 297 7.13 -1.08 -17.16
CA GLU A 297 7.42 0.37 -17.10
C GLU A 297 6.86 1.08 -18.32
N MET A 298 7.14 0.58 -19.52
CA MET A 298 6.62 1.17 -20.76
C MET A 298 5.09 1.13 -20.83
N THR A 299 4.48 0.05 -20.34
CA THR A 299 3.03 -0.09 -20.25
C THR A 299 2.44 0.94 -19.29
N GLN A 300 3.05 1.15 -18.14
CA GLN A 300 2.62 2.17 -17.17
C GLN A 300 2.70 3.58 -17.74
N LEU A 301 3.82 3.94 -18.37
CA LEU A 301 3.99 5.25 -19.02
C LEU A 301 2.98 5.48 -20.16
N ARG A 302 2.66 4.43 -20.92
CA ARG A 302 1.64 4.50 -21.97
C ARG A 302 0.26 4.79 -21.37
N ILE A 303 -0.14 4.07 -20.31
CA ILE A 303 -1.43 4.27 -19.63
C ILE A 303 -1.52 5.69 -19.09
N ILE A 304 -0.47 6.20 -18.43
CA ILE A 304 -0.40 7.56 -17.90
C ILE A 304 -0.57 8.59 -19.06
N SER A 305 0.09 8.36 -20.18
CA SER A 305 -0.01 9.23 -21.35
C SER A 305 -1.41 9.22 -22.00
N GLU A 306 -2.07 8.07 -22.04
CA GLU A 306 -3.43 7.91 -22.56
C GLU A 306 -4.47 8.58 -21.64
N ASP A 307 -4.35 8.40 -20.33
CA ASP A 307 -5.25 9.02 -19.35
C ASP A 307 -5.17 10.56 -19.41
N ARG A 308 -3.97 11.11 -19.62
CA ARG A 308 -3.78 12.55 -19.85
C ARG A 308 -4.54 13.06 -21.09
N LYS A 309 -4.56 12.27 -22.18
CA LYS A 309 -5.20 12.67 -23.46
C LYS A 309 -6.71 12.49 -23.44
N SER A 310 -7.20 11.47 -22.72
CA SER A 310 -8.60 11.05 -22.81
C SER A 310 -9.56 11.90 -21.96
N GLY A 311 -9.06 12.74 -21.04
CA GLY A 311 -9.89 13.56 -20.16
C GLY A 311 -10.90 12.74 -19.35
N ARG A 312 -10.58 11.48 -19.00
CA ARG A 312 -11.53 10.51 -18.43
C ARG A 312 -12.15 10.89 -17.09
N GLY A 313 -11.85 12.08 -16.56
CA GLY A 313 -12.53 12.63 -15.40
C GLY A 313 -12.46 11.72 -14.16
N GLY A 314 -11.31 11.04 -13.94
CA GLY A 314 -11.13 10.17 -12.77
C GLY A 314 -11.72 8.75 -12.90
N LYS A 315 -12.26 8.36 -14.06
CA LYS A 315 -12.71 6.97 -14.28
C LYS A 315 -11.49 6.04 -14.44
N PRO A 316 -11.41 4.95 -13.66
CA PRO A 316 -10.30 4.01 -13.74
C PRO A 316 -10.11 3.45 -15.16
N ASN A 317 -8.87 3.42 -15.65
CA ASN A 317 -8.55 2.76 -16.90
C ASN A 317 -8.54 1.23 -16.69
N PRO A 318 -9.37 0.43 -17.39
CA PRO A 318 -9.36 -1.03 -17.23
C PRO A 318 -7.97 -1.65 -17.51
N ALA A 319 -7.16 -1.04 -18.37
CA ALA A 319 -5.79 -1.47 -18.64
C ALA A 319 -4.88 -1.38 -17.40
N SER A 320 -5.24 -0.60 -16.38
CA SER A 320 -4.52 -0.58 -15.09
C SER A 320 -4.52 -1.95 -14.38
N SER A 321 -5.48 -2.83 -14.72
CA SER A 321 -5.49 -4.21 -14.22
C SER A 321 -4.28 -5.02 -14.70
N ILE A 322 -3.73 -4.71 -15.89
CA ILE A 322 -2.48 -5.30 -16.39
C ILE A 322 -1.31 -4.91 -15.47
N LEU A 323 -1.27 -3.66 -15.03
CA LEU A 323 -0.23 -3.16 -14.13
C LEU A 323 -0.25 -3.90 -12.80
N LYS A 324 -1.45 -4.21 -12.28
CA LYS A 324 -1.58 -4.95 -11.02
C LYS A 324 -1.14 -6.40 -11.17
N ILE A 325 -1.56 -7.11 -12.22
CA ILE A 325 -1.18 -8.50 -12.45
C ILE A 325 0.34 -8.59 -12.62
N LYS A 326 0.89 -7.90 -13.63
CA LYS A 326 2.32 -7.96 -13.94
C LYS A 326 3.20 -7.38 -12.81
N GLY A 327 2.76 -6.31 -12.15
CA GLY A 327 3.47 -5.74 -11.02
C GLY A 327 3.55 -6.71 -9.83
N SER A 328 2.47 -7.44 -9.52
CA SER A 328 2.49 -8.45 -8.46
C SER A 328 3.40 -9.65 -8.81
N GLU A 329 3.35 -10.13 -10.04
CA GLU A 329 4.22 -11.21 -10.53
C GLU A 329 5.71 -10.83 -10.43
N LEU A 330 6.08 -9.60 -10.86
CA LEU A 330 7.46 -9.12 -10.78
C LEU A 330 7.93 -8.90 -9.34
N GLN A 331 7.06 -8.41 -8.44
CA GLN A 331 7.39 -8.33 -7.03
C GLN A 331 7.69 -9.71 -6.44
N GLN A 332 6.94 -10.74 -6.84
CA GLN A 332 7.19 -12.13 -6.42
C GLN A 332 8.48 -12.68 -7.03
N ALA A 333 8.71 -12.46 -8.31
CA ALA A 333 9.93 -12.92 -9.00
C ALA A 333 11.20 -12.27 -8.41
N THR A 334 11.18 -10.97 -8.15
CA THR A 334 12.35 -10.28 -7.55
C THR A 334 12.65 -10.76 -6.14
N THR A 335 11.65 -11.09 -5.32
CA THR A 335 11.89 -11.67 -3.99
C THR A 335 12.37 -13.12 -4.06
N GLN A 336 11.93 -13.87 -5.07
CA GLN A 336 12.46 -15.21 -5.33
C GLN A 336 13.93 -15.17 -5.72
N LEU A 337 14.34 -14.26 -6.61
CA LEU A 337 15.75 -14.09 -6.98
C LEU A 337 16.60 -13.70 -5.76
N LEU A 338 16.11 -12.85 -4.85
CA LEU A 338 16.82 -12.56 -3.60
C LEU A 338 17.00 -13.80 -2.72
N MET A 339 16.01 -14.68 -2.65
CA MET A 339 16.13 -15.98 -1.98
C MET A 339 17.19 -16.86 -2.62
N GLU A 340 17.27 -16.90 -3.96
CA GLU A 340 18.30 -17.66 -4.68
C GLU A 340 19.71 -17.10 -4.40
N VAL A 341 19.87 -15.77 -4.33
CA VAL A 341 21.15 -15.14 -3.94
C VAL A 341 21.54 -15.51 -2.52
N ALA A 342 20.58 -15.49 -1.58
CA ALA A 342 20.86 -15.83 -0.19
C ALA A 342 21.12 -17.34 0.01
N GLY A 343 20.47 -18.19 -0.79
CA GLY A 343 20.61 -19.64 -0.68
C GLY A 343 20.41 -20.15 0.75
N PRO A 344 21.31 -21.01 1.28
CA PRO A 344 21.20 -21.53 2.65
C PRO A 344 21.25 -20.45 3.74
N LEU A 345 21.80 -19.27 3.45
CA LEU A 345 21.86 -18.15 4.41
C LEU A 345 20.49 -17.55 4.74
N ALA A 346 19.47 -17.83 3.94
CA ALA A 346 18.09 -17.43 4.19
C ALA A 346 17.31 -18.37 5.13
N LEU A 347 17.87 -19.53 5.48
CA LEU A 347 17.18 -20.55 6.31
C LEU A 347 16.98 -20.15 7.77
N PRO A 348 17.88 -19.39 8.43
CA PRO A 348 17.65 -18.97 9.79
C PRO A 348 16.36 -18.16 9.92
N TYR A 349 15.45 -18.57 10.79
CA TYR A 349 14.24 -17.83 11.13
C TYR A 349 14.56 -16.89 12.30
N VAL A 350 14.67 -15.61 11.99
CA VAL A 350 14.91 -14.56 12.97
C VAL A 350 13.74 -13.58 12.91
N ARG A 351 13.12 -13.32 14.04
CA ARG A 351 12.13 -12.24 14.14
C ARG A 351 12.86 -10.91 14.28
N ASP A 352 12.51 -9.94 13.45
CA ASP A 352 13.07 -8.57 13.51
C ASP A 352 12.56 -7.76 14.72
N ASN A 353 11.79 -8.37 15.61
CA ASN A 353 11.29 -7.69 16.81
C ASN A 353 12.35 -7.74 17.91
N PRO A 354 13.05 -6.64 18.22
CA PRO A 354 14.06 -6.59 19.28
C PRO A 354 13.50 -6.93 20.67
N ASP A 355 12.19 -6.73 20.91
CA ASP A 355 11.54 -7.05 22.17
C ASP A 355 11.32 -8.56 22.38
N GLU A 356 11.43 -9.36 21.31
CA GLU A 356 11.30 -10.82 21.35
C GLU A 356 12.67 -11.54 21.36
N ILE A 357 13.76 -10.82 21.10
CA ILE A 357 15.12 -11.36 21.16
C ILE A 357 15.57 -11.29 22.63
N GLY A 358 15.09 -12.24 23.44
CA GLY A 358 15.50 -12.38 24.84
C GLY A 358 16.93 -12.92 25.03
N HIS A 359 17.85 -12.69 24.07
CA HIS A 359 19.20 -13.22 24.08
C HIS A 359 20.23 -12.09 23.93
N ASN A 360 21.31 -12.20 24.71
CA ASN A 360 22.48 -11.32 24.58
C ASN A 360 23.29 -11.59 23.30
N GLU A 361 22.95 -12.64 22.56
CA GLU A 361 23.61 -13.02 21.33
C GLU A 361 22.80 -12.46 20.14
N GLY A 362 23.52 -11.88 19.17
CA GLY A 362 22.91 -11.45 17.91
C GLY A 362 22.28 -12.63 17.16
N PRO A 363 21.37 -12.35 16.20
CA PRO A 363 20.73 -13.39 15.42
C PRO A 363 21.78 -14.23 14.66
N ALA A 364 21.60 -15.54 14.66
CA ALA A 364 22.46 -16.43 13.88
C ALA A 364 22.26 -16.17 12.39
N GLY A 365 23.34 -15.94 11.65
CA GLY A 365 23.32 -15.77 10.21
C GLY A 365 23.98 -14.47 9.73
N VAL A 366 23.92 -14.24 8.43
CA VAL A 366 24.48 -13.07 7.78
C VAL A 366 23.41 -11.98 7.69
N ASP A 367 23.66 -10.84 8.25
CA ASP A 367 22.69 -9.74 8.45
C ASP A 367 21.88 -9.39 7.19
N TRP A 368 22.53 -9.29 6.03
CA TRP A 368 21.83 -8.95 4.78
C TRP A 368 20.90 -10.06 4.27
N ALA A 369 21.13 -11.33 4.66
CA ALA A 369 20.35 -12.47 4.19
C ALA A 369 19.10 -12.74 5.07
N LEU A 370 19.14 -12.35 6.35
CA LEU A 370 18.07 -12.60 7.32
C LEU A 370 16.68 -12.11 6.86
N PRO A 371 16.52 -10.92 6.25
CA PRO A 371 15.20 -10.45 5.83
C PRO A 371 14.71 -11.04 4.51
N THR A 372 15.52 -11.86 3.82
CA THR A 372 15.16 -12.36 2.47
C THR A 372 13.99 -13.34 2.50
N ALA A 373 14.00 -14.33 3.39
CA ALA A 373 12.91 -15.29 3.53
C ALA A 373 11.61 -14.63 4.04
N PRO A 374 11.61 -13.80 5.11
CA PRO A 374 10.44 -13.01 5.49
C PRO A 374 9.89 -12.17 4.33
N SER A 375 10.74 -11.45 3.60
CA SER A 375 10.33 -10.65 2.45
C SER A 375 9.71 -11.51 1.34
N TYR A 376 10.29 -12.68 1.04
CA TYR A 376 9.73 -13.63 0.07
C TYR A 376 8.33 -14.08 0.48
N PHE A 377 8.14 -14.52 1.72
CA PHE A 377 6.83 -14.97 2.23
C PHE A 377 5.81 -13.85 2.26
N ASN A 378 6.19 -12.67 2.74
CA ASN A 378 5.31 -11.49 2.77
C ASN A 378 4.80 -11.12 1.37
N ASN A 379 5.64 -11.21 0.35
CA ASN A 379 5.26 -10.87 -1.01
C ASN A 379 4.37 -11.90 -1.71
N ARG A 380 4.07 -13.09 -1.10
CA ARG A 380 3.10 -14.03 -1.70
C ARG A 380 1.69 -13.46 -1.74
N LYS A 381 1.32 -12.60 -0.81
CA LYS A 381 0.00 -11.97 -0.72
C LYS A 381 -0.25 -10.83 -1.72
N VAL A 382 0.79 -10.31 -2.40
CA VAL A 382 0.62 -9.16 -3.33
C VAL A 382 -0.28 -9.47 -4.52
N SER A 383 -0.49 -10.73 -4.87
CA SER A 383 -1.46 -11.16 -5.88
C SER A 383 -2.89 -11.22 -5.36
N ILE A 384 -3.12 -11.08 -4.04
CA ILE A 384 -4.42 -11.26 -3.39
C ILE A 384 -5.06 -9.91 -3.04
N TYR A 385 -4.35 -9.04 -2.32
CA TYR A 385 -4.92 -7.76 -1.88
C TYR A 385 -5.04 -6.73 -3.02
N GLY A 386 -5.82 -5.67 -2.82
CA GLY A 386 -6.08 -4.65 -3.85
C GLY A 386 -6.86 -5.21 -5.05
N GLY A 387 -7.71 -6.23 -4.81
CA GLY A 387 -8.38 -7.05 -5.82
C GLY A 387 -7.45 -8.14 -6.35
N THR A 388 -7.86 -9.40 -6.20
CA THR A 388 -7.03 -10.54 -6.59
C THR A 388 -6.70 -10.53 -8.09
N ASN A 389 -5.62 -11.21 -8.50
CA ASN A 389 -5.26 -11.29 -9.92
C ASN A 389 -6.40 -11.89 -10.75
N GLU A 390 -7.19 -12.82 -10.20
CA GLU A 390 -8.37 -13.39 -10.83
C GLU A 390 -9.45 -12.33 -11.08
N ILE A 391 -9.70 -11.45 -10.11
CA ILE A 391 -10.61 -10.30 -10.28
C ILE A 391 -10.08 -9.34 -11.34
N GLN A 392 -8.77 -9.10 -11.40
CA GLN A 392 -8.18 -8.25 -12.43
C GLN A 392 -8.31 -8.86 -13.83
N HIS A 393 -8.14 -10.19 -13.98
CA HIS A 393 -8.42 -10.90 -15.23
C HIS A 393 -9.87 -10.77 -15.64
N ASN A 394 -10.82 -10.89 -14.70
CA ASN A 394 -12.25 -10.70 -14.99
C ASN A 394 -12.57 -9.25 -15.43
N ILE A 395 -11.89 -8.25 -14.87
CA ILE A 395 -12.05 -6.84 -15.29
C ILE A 395 -11.55 -6.67 -16.73
N ILE A 396 -10.40 -7.25 -17.07
CA ILE A 396 -9.86 -7.20 -18.45
C ILE A 396 -10.81 -7.91 -19.41
N ALA A 397 -11.27 -9.11 -19.08
CA ALA A 397 -12.19 -9.88 -19.92
C ALA A 397 -13.46 -9.09 -20.24
N LYS A 398 -14.08 -8.48 -19.22
CA LYS A 398 -15.35 -7.74 -19.41
C LYS A 398 -15.15 -6.37 -20.05
N ALA A 399 -14.19 -5.59 -19.58
CA ALA A 399 -14.11 -4.16 -19.93
C ALA A 399 -13.18 -3.88 -21.13
N VAL A 400 -12.25 -4.79 -21.43
CA VAL A 400 -11.26 -4.62 -22.54
C VAL A 400 -11.58 -5.57 -23.68
N LEU A 401 -11.90 -6.86 -23.38
CA LEU A 401 -12.14 -7.88 -24.40
C LEU A 401 -13.62 -8.02 -24.76
N GLY A 402 -14.54 -7.53 -23.92
CA GLY A 402 -15.99 -7.54 -24.22
C GLY A 402 -16.70 -8.89 -23.98
N PHE A 403 -16.13 -9.78 -23.15
CA PHE A 403 -16.75 -11.06 -22.75
C PHE A 403 -17.82 -10.89 -21.67
#